data_4dbbce037012493af04471dc2f6c38b1
#
_entry.id   4dbbce037012493af04471dc2f6c38b1
#
_cell.length_a   1.000
_cell.length_b   1.000
_cell.length_c   1.000
_cell.angle_alpha   90.00
_cell.angle_beta   90.00
_cell.angle_gamma   90.00
#
_symmetry.space_group_name_H-M   'P 1'
#
loop_
_entity.id
_entity.type
_entity.pdbx_description
1 polymer ?
#
loop_
_entity_poly.entity_id
_entity_poly.type
_entity_poly.pdbx_seq_one_letter_code
_entity_poly.pdbx_strand_id
1 'polypeptide(L)'
;VRSRGLGDVYKRQMGIYDRLHQILPGHPAKLFLLIGVNDISHDLAPDSIVDMIRMTVERIRKESPDTKLYLQSLLPFNESFGRYKKLTGKTDMVPEINSRLEAFAKEEGIAYINLFPLFTEKGTNVLRSELTGDGLHLNEDGYKIWVKAIKKKI
;
A
#
# COMPACT_ATOMS: atom_id res chain seq x y z
N VAL A 1 -0.53 12.86 5.22
CA VAL A 1 0.80 13.20 5.76
C VAL A 1 1.77 13.40 4.60
N ARG A 2 2.47 14.51 4.60
CA ARG A 2 3.43 14.84 3.54
C ARG A 2 4.85 14.53 3.99
N SER A 3 5.61 13.89 3.14
CA SER A 3 7.02 13.65 3.36
C SER A 3 7.84 14.85 2.93
N ARG A 4 8.83 15.24 3.72
CA ARG A 4 9.66 16.43 3.47
C ARG A 4 11.14 16.18 3.77
N GLY A 5 11.68 15.07 3.33
CA GLY A 5 13.09 14.76 3.51
C GLY A 5 13.32 13.44 4.23
N LEU A 6 14.57 13.11 4.50
CA LEU A 6 14.96 11.82 5.06
C LEU A 6 14.32 11.51 6.41
N GLY A 7 14.20 12.52 7.26
CA GLY A 7 13.57 12.36 8.57
C GLY A 7 12.08 12.05 8.48
N ASP A 8 11.44 12.42 7.38
CA ASP A 8 10.01 12.26 7.21
C ASP A 8 9.61 10.85 6.77
N VAL A 9 10.54 10.06 6.24
CA VAL A 9 10.27 8.65 5.91
C VAL A 9 9.81 7.92 7.17
N TYR A 10 10.61 8.04 8.21
CA TYR A 10 10.30 7.42 9.50
C TYR A 10 9.02 7.99 10.08
N LYS A 11 8.86 9.32 10.02
CA LYS A 11 7.65 9.98 10.50
C LYS A 11 6.41 9.55 9.75
N ARG A 12 6.52 9.28 8.45
CA ARG A 12 5.38 8.87 7.65
C ARG A 12 4.90 7.46 8.01
N GLN A 13 5.82 6.53 8.21
CA GLN A 13 5.50 5.20 8.68
C GLN A 13 4.89 5.25 10.08
N MET A 14 5.56 5.94 10.98
CA MET A 14 5.07 6.14 12.34
C MET A 14 3.80 6.98 12.35
N GLY A 15 3.64 7.88 11.36
CA GLY A 15 2.45 8.69 11.22
C GLY A 15 1.16 7.88 11.05
N ILE A 16 1.20 6.81 10.24
CA ILE A 16 0.05 5.91 10.12
C ILE A 16 -0.18 5.19 11.44
N TYR A 17 0.88 4.66 12.04
CA TYR A 17 0.80 4.00 13.33
C TYR A 17 0.22 4.94 14.40
N ASP A 18 0.72 6.18 14.46
CA ASP A 18 0.26 7.17 15.44
C ASP A 18 -1.17 7.63 15.18
N ARG A 19 -1.58 7.70 13.91
CA ARG A 19 -2.94 8.11 13.55
C ARG A 19 -3.99 7.07 13.93
N LEU A 20 -3.57 5.87 14.25
CA LEU A 20 -4.50 4.84 14.71
C LEU A 20 -5.26 5.27 15.97
N HIS A 21 -4.69 6.13 16.80
CA HIS A 21 -5.37 6.65 17.98
C HIS A 21 -6.62 7.47 17.62
N GLN A 22 -6.72 7.95 16.37
CA GLN A 22 -7.91 8.67 15.90
C GLN A 22 -8.95 7.73 15.30
N ILE A 23 -8.52 6.57 14.83
CA ILE A 23 -9.36 5.60 14.11
C ILE A 23 -9.88 4.51 15.05
N LEU A 24 -9.00 3.95 15.87
CA LEU A 24 -9.29 2.77 16.67
C LEU A 24 -10.31 2.99 17.79
N PRO A 25 -10.39 4.18 18.44
CA PRO A 25 -11.43 4.40 19.45
C PRO A 25 -12.86 4.26 18.91
N GLY A 26 -13.06 4.47 17.60
CA GLY A 26 -14.34 4.25 16.95
C GLY A 26 -14.68 2.79 16.68
N HIS A 27 -13.75 1.86 16.93
CA HIS A 27 -13.90 0.42 16.68
C HIS A 27 -14.50 0.13 15.31
N PRO A 28 -13.81 0.53 14.20
CA PRO A 28 -14.34 0.31 12.86
C PRO A 28 -14.57 -1.17 12.60
N ALA A 29 -15.66 -1.52 11.90
CA ALA A 29 -15.94 -2.91 11.56
C ALA A 29 -14.92 -3.47 10.58
N LYS A 30 -14.47 -2.65 9.65
CA LYS A 30 -13.49 -3.02 8.61
C LYS A 30 -12.45 -1.93 8.45
N LEU A 31 -11.21 -2.33 8.19
CA LEU A 31 -10.12 -1.41 7.93
C LEU A 31 -9.28 -1.93 6.78
N PHE A 32 -9.12 -1.10 5.75
CA PHE A 32 -8.35 -1.42 4.55
C PHE A 32 -7.00 -0.73 4.61
N LEU A 33 -5.92 -1.50 4.61
CA LEU A 33 -4.56 -0.98 4.69
C LEU A 33 -3.92 -0.98 3.31
N LEU A 34 -3.39 0.16 2.90
CA LEU A 34 -2.58 0.33 1.68
C LEU A 34 -1.40 1.22 2.04
N ILE A 35 -0.24 0.61 2.22
CA ILE A 35 0.94 1.27 2.75
C ILE A 35 2.17 0.80 1.97
N GLY A 36 3.09 1.68 1.65
CA GLY A 36 4.43 1.27 1.26
C GLY A 36 5.06 1.95 0.05
N VAL A 37 4.30 2.54 -0.88
CA VAL A 37 4.90 3.11 -2.09
C VAL A 37 5.85 4.27 -1.77
N ASN A 38 5.52 5.07 -0.78
CA ASN A 38 6.43 6.15 -0.35
C ASN A 38 7.71 5.62 0.27
N ASP A 39 7.62 4.46 0.92
CA ASP A 39 8.80 3.81 1.51
C ASP A 39 9.75 3.31 0.43
N ILE A 40 9.20 2.85 -0.70
CA ILE A 40 10.00 2.48 -1.87
C ILE A 40 10.77 3.69 -2.39
N SER A 41 10.12 4.85 -2.49
CA SER A 41 10.76 6.08 -2.98
C SER A 41 11.91 6.54 -2.08
N HIS A 42 11.92 6.13 -0.83
CA HIS A 42 12.95 6.46 0.15
C HIS A 42 13.95 5.32 0.40
N ASP A 43 14.02 4.36 -0.50
CA ASP A 43 14.99 3.25 -0.50
C ASP A 43 14.90 2.33 0.73
N LEU A 44 13.74 2.23 1.35
CA LEU A 44 13.57 1.29 2.45
C LEU A 44 13.52 -0.15 1.93
N ALA A 45 14.17 -1.03 2.68
CA ALA A 45 14.19 -2.46 2.34
C ALA A 45 12.78 -3.06 2.43
N PRO A 46 12.45 -4.05 1.58
CA PRO A 46 11.14 -4.72 1.66
C PRO A 46 10.81 -5.27 3.04
N ASP A 47 11.78 -5.79 3.76
CA ASP A 47 11.57 -6.32 5.13
C ASP A 47 11.16 -5.21 6.10
N SER A 48 11.74 -4.02 5.97
CA SER A 48 11.38 -2.88 6.82
C SER A 48 9.94 -2.44 6.59
N ILE A 49 9.49 -2.48 5.35
CA ILE A 49 8.10 -2.16 4.99
C ILE A 49 7.15 -3.16 5.65
N VAL A 50 7.46 -4.44 5.56
CA VAL A 50 6.64 -5.50 6.17
C VAL A 50 6.63 -5.36 7.69
N ASP A 51 7.77 -5.05 8.32
CA ASP A 51 7.85 -4.85 9.76
C ASP A 51 6.97 -3.70 10.24
N MET A 52 6.91 -2.61 9.49
CA MET A 52 6.05 -1.48 9.82
C MET A 52 4.56 -1.86 9.73
N ILE A 53 4.21 -2.64 8.71
CA ILE A 53 2.85 -3.15 8.57
C ILE A 53 2.51 -4.11 9.73
N ARG A 54 3.46 -4.93 10.13
CA ARG A 54 3.30 -5.84 11.28
C ARG A 54 3.00 -5.06 12.56
N MET A 55 3.77 -4.00 12.83
CA MET A 55 3.53 -3.15 14.00
C MET A 55 2.12 -2.52 13.96
N THR A 56 1.72 -2.05 12.79
CA THR A 56 0.40 -1.46 12.59
C THR A 56 -0.71 -2.48 12.87
N VAL A 57 -0.58 -3.67 12.33
CA VAL A 57 -1.55 -4.77 12.53
C VAL A 57 -1.62 -5.17 13.99
N GLU A 58 -0.49 -5.33 14.66
CA GLU A 58 -0.43 -5.69 16.07
C GLU A 58 -1.17 -4.67 16.93
N ARG A 59 -0.97 -3.39 16.68
CA ARG A 59 -1.67 -2.34 17.41
C ARG A 59 -3.18 -2.38 17.16
N ILE A 60 -3.60 -2.56 15.92
CA ILE A 60 -5.02 -2.65 15.59
C ILE A 60 -5.66 -3.83 16.33
N ARG A 61 -5.01 -4.98 16.33
CA ARG A 61 -5.53 -6.17 17.02
C ARG A 61 -5.62 -5.99 18.52
N LYS A 62 -4.70 -5.23 19.09
CA LYS A 62 -4.69 -4.95 20.52
C LYS A 62 -5.79 -3.97 20.92
N GLU A 63 -5.95 -2.89 20.15
CA GLU A 63 -6.86 -1.79 20.52
C GLU A 63 -8.26 -1.92 19.92
N SER A 64 -8.41 -2.69 18.84
CA SER A 64 -9.71 -2.91 18.19
C SER A 64 -9.79 -4.34 17.65
N PRO A 65 -9.85 -5.35 18.55
CA PRO A 65 -9.74 -6.75 18.13
C PRO A 65 -10.86 -7.25 17.23
N ASP A 66 -12.01 -6.58 17.24
CA ASP A 66 -13.15 -6.95 16.39
C ASP A 66 -13.10 -6.35 14.99
N THR A 67 -12.14 -5.48 14.71
CA THR A 67 -11.96 -4.89 13.39
C THR A 67 -11.47 -5.94 12.41
N LYS A 68 -12.19 -6.14 11.31
CA LYS A 68 -11.73 -7.01 10.23
C LYS A 68 -10.72 -6.26 9.36
N LEU A 69 -9.53 -6.83 9.22
CA LEU A 69 -8.45 -6.23 8.46
C LEU A 69 -8.41 -6.76 7.04
N TYR A 70 -8.17 -5.84 6.10
CA TYR A 70 -7.91 -6.14 4.70
C TYR A 70 -6.59 -5.50 4.33
N LEU A 71 -5.62 -6.30 3.93
CA LEU A 71 -4.34 -5.79 3.46
C LEU A 71 -4.37 -5.76 1.93
N GLN A 72 -4.14 -4.59 1.36
CA GLN A 72 -4.11 -4.41 -0.08
C GLN A 72 -2.69 -4.51 -0.60
N SER A 73 -2.52 -5.09 -1.79
CA SER A 73 -1.23 -5.04 -2.47
C SER A 73 -0.89 -3.60 -2.82
N LEU A 74 0.39 -3.30 -2.96
CA LEU A 74 0.82 -2.03 -3.53
C LEU A 74 0.39 -1.97 -4.99
N LEU A 75 0.08 -0.76 -5.45
CA LEU A 75 -0.24 -0.50 -6.85
C LEU A 75 1.07 -0.32 -7.63
N PRO A 76 1.08 -0.63 -8.93
CA PRO A 76 2.23 -0.34 -9.76
C PRO A 76 2.37 1.16 -10.00
N PHE A 77 3.54 1.58 -10.47
CA PHE A 77 3.74 2.93 -10.98
C PHE A 77 4.37 2.88 -12.37
N ASN A 78 4.45 4.02 -13.04
CA ASN A 78 4.97 4.09 -14.40
C ASN A 78 6.10 5.13 -14.46
N GLU A 79 7.33 4.65 -14.52
CA GLU A 79 8.54 5.49 -14.56
C GLU A 79 8.63 6.34 -15.81
N SER A 80 7.99 5.93 -16.92
CA SER A 80 8.10 6.63 -18.19
C SER A 80 7.53 8.04 -18.16
N PHE A 81 6.68 8.35 -17.18
CA PHE A 81 6.15 9.71 -16.99
C PHE A 81 7.22 10.69 -16.49
N GLY A 82 8.29 10.18 -15.88
CA GLY A 82 9.43 10.99 -15.42
C GLY A 82 9.13 11.97 -14.28
N ARG A 83 7.98 11.84 -13.63
CA ARG A 83 7.54 12.75 -12.57
C ARG A 83 8.16 12.46 -11.22
N TYR A 84 8.44 11.21 -10.94
CA TYR A 84 8.92 10.76 -9.62
C TYR A 84 10.28 10.08 -9.76
N LYS A 85 11.33 10.88 -9.79
CA LYS A 85 12.70 10.41 -10.03
C LYS A 85 13.19 9.40 -8.99
N LYS A 86 12.70 9.50 -7.76
CA LYS A 86 13.07 8.58 -6.68
C LYS A 86 12.53 7.17 -6.88
N LEU A 87 11.57 6.99 -7.79
CA LEU A 87 11.04 5.68 -8.14
C LEU A 87 11.76 5.03 -9.33
N THR A 88 12.69 5.75 -9.95
CA THR A 88 13.44 5.27 -11.12
C THR A 88 14.19 3.98 -10.79
N GLY A 89 14.03 2.96 -11.62
CA GLY A 89 14.66 1.66 -11.45
C GLY A 89 14.02 0.78 -10.39
N LYS A 90 12.90 1.19 -9.81
CA LYS A 90 12.26 0.47 -8.70
C LYS A 90 10.96 -0.25 -9.06
N THR A 91 10.59 -0.23 -10.34
CA THR A 91 9.35 -0.86 -10.81
C THR A 91 9.21 -2.31 -10.34
N ASP A 92 10.29 -3.09 -10.43
CA ASP A 92 10.25 -4.52 -10.10
C ASP A 92 10.31 -4.80 -8.60
N MET A 93 10.53 -3.79 -7.77
CA MET A 93 10.46 -3.94 -6.31
C MET A 93 9.04 -4.16 -5.83
N VAL A 94 8.05 -3.62 -6.54
CA VAL A 94 6.65 -3.69 -6.11
C VAL A 94 6.14 -5.12 -6.05
N PRO A 95 6.31 -5.96 -7.09
CA PRO A 95 5.86 -7.35 -6.98
C PRO A 95 6.60 -8.13 -5.90
N GLU A 96 7.87 -7.84 -5.65
CA GLU A 96 8.62 -8.48 -4.57
C GLU A 96 8.01 -8.15 -3.21
N ILE A 97 7.74 -6.87 -2.97
CA ILE A 97 7.11 -6.42 -1.73
C ILE A 97 5.72 -7.04 -1.60
N ASN A 98 4.94 -7.04 -2.67
CA ASN A 98 3.60 -7.63 -2.67
C ASN A 98 3.61 -9.11 -2.32
N SER A 99 4.61 -9.85 -2.81
CA SER A 99 4.78 -11.26 -2.46
C SER A 99 4.98 -11.44 -0.95
N ARG A 100 5.78 -10.57 -0.33
CA ARG A 100 6.00 -10.59 1.12
C ARG A 100 4.76 -10.17 1.90
N LEU A 101 4.01 -9.20 1.40
CA LEU A 101 2.76 -8.77 2.01
C LEU A 101 1.70 -9.87 1.98
N GLU A 102 1.61 -10.57 0.86
CA GLU A 102 0.68 -11.69 0.73
C GLU A 102 1.03 -12.82 1.70
N ALA A 103 2.32 -13.16 1.80
CA ALA A 103 2.78 -14.17 2.76
C ALA A 103 2.49 -13.76 4.19
N PHE A 104 2.72 -12.50 4.52
CA PHE A 104 2.42 -11.95 5.85
C PHE A 104 0.92 -12.05 6.16
N ALA A 105 0.07 -11.64 5.21
CA ALA A 105 -1.38 -11.70 5.39
C ALA A 105 -1.85 -13.12 5.62
N LYS A 106 -1.31 -14.08 4.86
CA LYS A 106 -1.64 -15.49 5.02
C LYS A 106 -1.21 -16.02 6.39
N GLU A 107 0.00 -15.69 6.81
CA GLU A 107 0.53 -16.09 8.12
C GLU A 107 -0.33 -15.55 9.26
N GLU A 108 -0.80 -14.30 9.14
CA GLU A 108 -1.55 -13.61 10.17
C GLU A 108 -3.07 -13.79 10.07
N GLY A 109 -3.54 -14.51 9.06
CA GLY A 109 -4.98 -14.73 8.86
C GLY A 109 -5.73 -13.47 8.44
N ILE A 110 -5.08 -12.55 7.74
CA ILE A 110 -5.65 -11.30 7.25
C ILE A 110 -6.09 -11.48 5.79
N ALA A 111 -7.25 -10.95 5.44
CA ALA A 111 -7.70 -10.94 4.05
C ALA A 111 -6.76 -10.08 3.20
N TYR A 112 -6.30 -10.63 2.08
CA TYR A 112 -5.39 -9.95 1.17
C TYR A 112 -6.13 -9.61 -0.13
N ILE A 113 -6.05 -8.36 -0.57
CA ILE A 113 -6.66 -7.91 -1.82
C ILE A 113 -5.54 -7.66 -2.83
N ASN A 114 -5.44 -8.53 -3.83
CA ASN A 114 -4.40 -8.43 -4.85
C ASN A 114 -4.82 -7.48 -5.96
N LEU A 115 -4.54 -6.20 -5.77
CA LEU A 115 -4.90 -5.15 -6.73
C LEU A 115 -3.90 -5.02 -7.89
N PHE A 116 -2.65 -5.33 -7.66
CA PHE A 116 -1.54 -5.05 -8.57
C PHE A 116 -1.82 -5.48 -10.02
N PRO A 117 -2.23 -6.73 -10.30
CA PRO A 117 -2.41 -7.17 -11.70
C PRO A 117 -3.56 -6.47 -12.42
N LEU A 118 -4.48 -5.85 -11.68
CA LEU A 118 -5.60 -5.12 -12.30
C LEU A 118 -5.16 -3.80 -12.91
N PHE A 119 -4.00 -3.30 -12.51
CA PHE A 119 -3.51 -1.98 -12.91
C PHE A 119 -2.28 -2.02 -13.83
N THR A 120 -1.73 -3.21 -14.08
CA THR A 120 -0.52 -3.31 -14.90
C THR A 120 -0.83 -3.46 -16.38
N GLU A 121 0.07 -2.94 -17.21
CA GLU A 121 0.12 -3.28 -18.63
C GLU A 121 0.33 -4.80 -18.75
N LYS A 122 -0.36 -5.43 -19.69
CA LYS A 122 -0.29 -6.88 -19.86
C LYS A 122 1.15 -7.37 -20.00
N GLY A 123 1.53 -8.33 -19.17
CA GLY A 123 2.86 -8.95 -19.19
C GLY A 123 3.97 -8.08 -18.62
N THR A 124 3.63 -6.99 -17.93
CA THR A 124 4.62 -6.09 -17.31
C THR A 124 4.27 -5.78 -15.87
N ASN A 125 5.16 -5.06 -15.18
CA ASN A 125 4.94 -4.54 -13.84
C ASN A 125 4.65 -3.03 -13.84
N VAL A 126 4.26 -2.49 -14.97
CA VAL A 126 4.10 -1.05 -15.20
C VAL A 126 2.64 -0.64 -15.11
N LEU A 127 2.35 0.45 -14.40
CA LEU A 127 1.00 1.00 -14.32
C LEU A 127 0.50 1.41 -15.70
N ARG A 128 -0.71 0.97 -16.03
CA ARG A 128 -1.34 1.32 -17.32
C ARG A 128 -1.46 2.83 -17.45
N SER A 129 -0.94 3.36 -18.56
CA SER A 129 -0.86 4.81 -18.77
C SER A 129 -2.22 5.51 -18.79
N GLU A 130 -3.27 4.81 -19.23
CA GLU A 130 -4.64 5.37 -19.26
C GLU A 130 -5.28 5.48 -17.86
N LEU A 131 -4.65 4.94 -16.83
CA LEU A 131 -5.18 4.96 -15.45
C LEU A 131 -4.53 6.01 -14.57
N THR A 132 -3.62 6.80 -15.13
CA THR A 132 -2.85 7.78 -14.36
C THR A 132 -2.55 9.03 -15.17
N GLY A 133 -2.42 10.15 -14.48
CA GLY A 133 -1.98 11.41 -15.12
C GLY A 133 -0.51 11.75 -14.85
N ASP A 134 0.11 11.10 -13.86
CA ASP A 134 1.48 11.43 -13.46
C ASP A 134 2.39 10.20 -13.32
N GLY A 135 1.87 9.01 -13.53
CA GLY A 135 2.62 7.75 -13.40
C GLY A 135 2.58 7.13 -12.02
N LEU A 136 1.93 7.74 -11.05
CA LEU A 136 1.83 7.24 -9.68
C LEU A 136 0.41 7.24 -9.14
N HIS A 137 -0.28 8.36 -9.24
CA HIS A 137 -1.64 8.50 -8.71
C HIS A 137 -2.67 8.04 -9.74
N LEU A 138 -3.73 7.39 -9.26
CA LEU A 138 -4.81 6.94 -10.13
C LEU A 138 -5.69 8.12 -10.54
N ASN A 139 -6.16 8.07 -11.79
CA ASN A 139 -7.22 8.96 -12.25
C ASN A 139 -8.59 8.33 -11.93
N GLU A 140 -9.65 8.95 -12.43
CA GLU A 140 -11.03 8.50 -12.18
C GLU A 140 -11.25 7.04 -12.62
N ASP A 141 -10.75 6.67 -13.79
CA ASP A 141 -10.89 5.31 -14.31
C ASP A 141 -10.15 4.29 -13.43
N GLY A 142 -8.98 4.66 -12.94
CA GLY A 142 -8.23 3.84 -12.01
C GLY A 142 -8.98 3.61 -10.69
N TYR A 143 -9.58 4.67 -10.15
CA TYR A 143 -10.39 4.56 -8.93
C TYR A 143 -11.62 3.67 -9.13
N LYS A 144 -12.24 3.70 -10.30
CA LYS A 144 -13.38 2.81 -10.60
C LYS A 144 -12.99 1.34 -10.53
N ILE A 145 -11.82 1.00 -11.06
CA ILE A 145 -11.28 -0.37 -10.99
C ILE A 145 -11.05 -0.76 -9.54
N TRP A 146 -10.46 0.13 -8.76
CA TRP A 146 -10.18 -0.11 -7.35
C TRP A 146 -11.45 -0.36 -6.55
N VAL A 147 -12.44 0.52 -6.67
CA VAL A 147 -13.73 0.40 -5.96
C VAL A 147 -14.40 -0.93 -6.32
N LYS A 148 -14.40 -1.30 -7.60
CA LYS A 148 -14.99 -2.57 -8.04
C LYS A 148 -14.30 -3.77 -7.41
N ALA A 149 -12.96 -3.73 -7.34
CA ALA A 149 -12.18 -4.81 -6.73
C ALA A 149 -12.47 -4.94 -5.22
N ILE A 150 -12.57 -3.82 -4.51
CA ILE A 150 -12.90 -3.83 -3.09
C ILE A 150 -14.31 -4.38 -2.85
N LYS A 151 -15.28 -3.96 -3.64
CA LYS A 151 -16.67 -4.42 -3.51
C LYS A 151 -16.81 -5.93 -3.63
N LYS A 152 -15.94 -6.58 -4.41
CA LYS A 152 -15.96 -8.04 -4.56
C LYS A 152 -15.48 -8.76 -3.30
N LYS A 153 -14.76 -8.08 -2.41
CA LYS A 153 -14.15 -8.68 -1.21
C LYS A 153 -14.96 -8.44 0.06
N ILE A 154 -15.84 -7.49 0.02
CA ILE A 154 -16.75 -7.23 1.15
C ILE A 154 -18.20 -7.75 0.87
#